data_f11fbc222977d29d75963c915e7121eb
#
_entry.id   f11fbc222977d29d75963c915e7121eb
#
_cell.length_a   1.000
_cell.length_b   1.000
_cell.length_c   1.000
_cell.angle_alpha   90.00
_cell.angle_beta   90.00
_cell.angle_gamma   90.00
#
_symmetry.space_group_name_H-M   'P 1'
#
loop_
_entity.id
_entity.type
_entity.pdbx_description
1 polymer ?
#
loop_
_entity_poly.entity_id
_entity_poly.type
_entity_poly.pdbx_seq_one_letter_code
_entity_poly.pdbx_strand_id
1 'polypeptide(L)'
;MSNQEMQSRLKFAAFDSKQQSLLPKAKSRIERVLPKALDRFYDVVRKTPETARFFSDENHMSGAKAAQSRHWNNIATAQFDDDYYESVRRIGERHAIIGLEPRWYIGAYAVLLEEMFRGLAGGSGVKRLVPGGSNDIELIISVLKAALMDMELSVSIYFERTKASQEVVVEALE
;
A
#
# COMPACT_ATOMS: atom_id res chain seq x y z
N MET A 1 -0.80 3.53 -18.10
CA MET A 1 -2.26 3.45 -17.79
C MET A 1 -2.89 4.78 -18.11
N SER A 2 -4.08 4.81 -18.67
CA SER A 2 -4.79 6.07 -18.93
C SER A 2 -5.49 6.59 -17.67
N ASN A 3 -5.71 7.91 -17.59
CA ASN A 3 -6.54 8.50 -16.53
C ASN A 3 -7.93 7.85 -16.47
N GLN A 4 -8.48 7.46 -17.65
CA GLN A 4 -9.78 6.78 -17.72
C GLN A 4 -9.77 5.41 -17.02
N GLU A 5 -8.69 4.65 -17.11
CA GLU A 5 -8.56 3.36 -16.42
C GLU A 5 -8.47 3.55 -14.90
N MET A 6 -7.70 4.54 -14.44
CA MET A 6 -7.65 4.88 -13.01
C MET A 6 -9.03 5.27 -12.49
N GLN A 7 -9.77 6.13 -13.20
CA GLN A 7 -11.12 6.53 -12.81
C GLN A 7 -12.09 5.35 -12.80
N SER A 8 -11.95 4.41 -13.75
CA SER A 8 -12.76 3.17 -13.77
C SER A 8 -12.52 2.32 -12.52
N ARG A 9 -11.27 2.17 -12.08
CA ARG A 9 -10.89 1.42 -10.87
C ARG A 9 -11.43 2.08 -9.61
N LEU A 10 -11.28 3.41 -9.48
CA LEU A 10 -11.82 4.18 -8.36
C LEU A 10 -13.35 4.04 -8.27
N LYS A 11 -14.04 4.11 -9.42
CA LYS A 11 -15.49 3.93 -9.52
C LYS A 11 -15.92 2.52 -9.12
N PHE A 12 -15.22 1.48 -9.59
CA PHE A 12 -15.51 0.09 -9.24
C PHE A 12 -15.34 -0.16 -7.73
N ALA A 13 -14.30 0.42 -7.11
CA ALA A 13 -14.09 0.37 -5.66
C ALA A 13 -15.07 1.23 -4.86
N ALA A 14 -15.99 1.95 -5.53
CA ALA A 14 -16.87 2.95 -4.91
C ALA A 14 -16.07 3.93 -4.02
N PHE A 15 -14.86 4.31 -4.48
CA PHE A 15 -13.97 5.23 -3.77
C PHE A 15 -14.21 6.65 -4.30
N ASP A 16 -15.27 7.28 -3.81
CA ASP A 16 -15.74 8.57 -4.27
C ASP A 16 -14.89 9.75 -3.76
N SER A 17 -15.13 10.94 -4.32
CA SER A 17 -14.40 12.17 -3.98
C SER A 17 -14.55 12.57 -2.51
N LYS A 18 -15.68 12.25 -1.87
CA LYS A 18 -15.91 12.53 -0.44
C LYS A 18 -14.95 11.70 0.40
N GLN A 19 -14.88 10.37 0.14
CA GLN A 19 -13.96 9.47 0.83
C GLN A 19 -12.50 9.82 0.52
N GLN A 20 -12.15 10.08 -0.75
CA GLN A 20 -10.79 10.50 -1.12
C GLN A 20 -10.37 11.76 -0.35
N SER A 21 -11.26 12.73 -0.19
CA SER A 21 -10.97 13.99 0.53
C SER A 21 -10.66 13.83 2.02
N LEU A 22 -10.95 12.65 2.61
CA LEU A 22 -10.61 12.37 4.01
C LEU A 22 -9.12 12.10 4.21
N LEU A 23 -8.43 11.55 3.19
CA LEU A 23 -7.01 11.22 3.28
C LEU A 23 -6.14 12.46 3.52
N PRO A 24 -6.16 13.52 2.68
CA PRO A 24 -5.35 14.70 2.90
C PRO A 24 -5.73 15.45 4.18
N LYS A 25 -7.01 15.45 4.58
CA LYS A 25 -7.45 16.02 5.86
C LYS A 25 -6.90 15.29 7.08
N ALA A 26 -6.66 14.01 6.95
CA ALA A 26 -6.13 13.17 8.01
C ALA A 26 -4.63 12.87 7.87
N LYS A 27 -3.93 13.51 6.92
CA LYS A 27 -2.53 13.25 6.62
C LYS A 27 -1.65 13.24 7.87
N SER A 28 -1.77 14.24 8.73
CA SER A 28 -0.99 14.31 10.00
C SER A 28 -1.31 13.18 10.97
N ARG A 29 -2.52 12.63 10.96
CA ARG A 29 -2.87 11.44 11.75
C ARG A 29 -2.23 10.18 11.16
N ILE A 30 -2.27 10.03 9.84
CA ILE A 30 -1.64 8.92 9.12
C ILE A 30 -0.13 8.95 9.36
N GLU A 31 0.52 10.09 9.17
CA GLU A 31 1.96 10.29 9.41
C GLU A 31 2.38 9.94 10.86
N ARG A 32 1.52 10.19 11.83
CA ARG A 32 1.78 9.88 13.24
C ARG A 32 1.74 8.38 13.54
N VAL A 33 0.85 7.62 12.91
CA VAL A 33 0.68 6.19 13.17
C VAL A 33 1.58 5.32 12.29
N LEU A 34 1.94 5.82 11.12
CA LEU A 34 2.69 5.09 10.10
C LEU A 34 4.04 4.53 10.60
N PRO A 35 4.87 5.26 11.35
CA PRO A 35 6.16 4.73 11.83
C PRO A 35 6.00 3.44 12.63
N LYS A 36 5.05 3.40 13.57
CA LYS A 36 4.77 2.20 14.37
C LYS A 36 4.25 1.05 13.50
N ALA A 37 3.39 1.33 12.54
CA ALA A 37 2.87 0.33 11.62
C ALA A 37 3.99 -0.27 10.75
N LEU A 38 4.91 0.56 10.26
CA LEU A 38 6.09 0.11 9.53
C LEU A 38 7.08 -0.65 10.42
N ASP A 39 7.28 -0.27 11.67
CA ASP A 39 8.09 -1.03 12.62
C ASP A 39 7.56 -2.44 12.77
N ARG A 40 6.26 -2.57 13.04
CA ARG A 40 5.60 -3.87 13.16
C ARG A 40 5.69 -4.70 11.88
N PHE A 41 5.47 -4.06 10.73
CA PHE A 41 5.59 -4.70 9.42
C PHE A 41 7.00 -5.29 9.22
N TYR A 42 8.06 -4.48 9.39
CA TYR A 42 9.43 -4.94 9.19
C TYR A 42 9.91 -5.94 10.24
N ASP A 43 9.33 -5.94 11.43
CA ASP A 43 9.54 -7.01 12.41
C ASP A 43 9.01 -8.36 11.93
N VAL A 44 7.86 -8.39 11.27
CA VAL A 44 7.31 -9.62 10.66
C VAL A 44 8.18 -10.04 9.48
N VAL A 45 8.53 -9.10 8.58
CA VAL A 45 9.41 -9.36 7.43
C VAL A 45 10.74 -9.99 7.87
N ARG A 46 11.37 -9.44 8.89
CA ARG A 46 12.66 -9.92 9.43
C ARG A 46 12.57 -11.34 9.99
N LYS A 47 11.44 -11.69 10.60
CA LYS A 47 11.20 -12.99 11.24
C LYS A 47 10.72 -14.08 10.27
N THR A 48 10.37 -13.70 9.05
CA THR A 48 9.88 -14.61 8.01
C THR A 48 11.00 -14.86 7.00
N PRO A 49 11.62 -16.06 6.98
CA PRO A 49 12.79 -16.33 6.13
C PRO A 49 12.54 -16.05 4.65
N GLU A 50 11.33 -16.34 4.15
CA GLU A 50 10.93 -16.14 2.77
C GLU A 50 10.92 -14.66 2.35
N THR A 51 10.75 -13.74 3.28
CA THR A 51 10.78 -12.29 3.03
C THR A 51 12.09 -11.66 3.47
N ALA A 52 12.70 -12.14 4.56
CA ALA A 52 13.99 -11.64 5.06
C ALA A 52 15.10 -11.77 4.01
N ARG A 53 15.10 -12.85 3.21
CA ARG A 53 16.11 -13.12 2.18
C ARG A 53 16.24 -12.05 1.09
N PHE A 54 15.26 -11.18 0.94
CA PHE A 54 15.31 -10.09 -0.04
C PHE A 54 16.16 -8.89 0.42
N PHE A 55 16.63 -8.91 1.67
CA PHE A 55 17.43 -7.85 2.26
C PHE A 55 18.85 -8.36 2.56
N SER A 56 19.86 -7.66 2.05
CA SER A 56 21.27 -8.01 2.28
C SER A 56 21.71 -7.71 3.71
N ASP A 57 21.15 -6.66 4.30
CA ASP A 57 21.51 -6.15 5.61
C ASP A 57 20.44 -5.18 6.16
N GLU A 58 20.64 -4.69 7.38
CA GLU A 58 19.74 -3.75 8.04
C GLU A 58 19.69 -2.37 7.36
N ASN A 59 20.73 -1.93 6.67
CA ASN A 59 20.72 -0.67 5.93
C ASN A 59 19.80 -0.78 4.70
N HIS A 60 19.86 -1.91 3.99
CA HIS A 60 18.95 -2.19 2.88
C HIS A 60 17.49 -2.20 3.34
N MET A 61 17.21 -2.87 4.46
CA MET A 61 15.86 -2.91 5.04
C MET A 61 15.38 -1.51 5.50
N SER A 62 16.25 -0.74 6.12
CA SER A 62 15.95 0.64 6.52
C SER A 62 15.67 1.55 5.33
N GLY A 63 16.40 1.38 4.23
CA GLY A 63 16.16 2.07 2.96
C GLY A 63 14.79 1.75 2.37
N ALA A 64 14.40 0.48 2.37
CA ALA A 64 13.09 0.03 1.93
C ALA A 64 11.97 0.59 2.83
N LYS A 65 12.15 0.58 4.15
CA LYS A 65 11.21 1.20 5.10
C LYS A 65 11.01 2.69 4.84
N ALA A 66 12.10 3.43 4.60
CA ALA A 66 12.03 4.84 4.27
C ALA A 66 11.31 5.09 2.93
N ALA A 67 11.54 4.25 1.92
CA ALA A 67 10.83 4.31 0.65
C ALA A 67 9.33 4.05 0.82
N GLN A 68 8.96 3.06 1.61
CA GLN A 68 7.57 2.73 1.91
C GLN A 68 6.89 3.86 2.70
N SER A 69 7.59 4.50 3.64
CA SER A 69 7.05 5.67 4.35
C SER A 69 6.73 6.82 3.37
N ARG A 70 7.62 7.11 2.43
CA ARG A 70 7.36 8.13 1.39
C ARG A 70 6.16 7.75 0.51
N HIS A 71 6.05 6.49 0.14
CA HIS A 71 4.94 5.99 -0.68
C HIS A 71 3.60 6.15 0.04
N TRP A 72 3.50 5.79 1.31
CA TRP A 72 2.30 5.98 2.13
C TRP A 72 1.93 7.46 2.30
N ASN A 73 2.93 8.33 2.42
CA ASN A 73 2.70 9.78 2.43
C ASN A 73 2.11 10.28 1.10
N ASN A 74 2.51 9.66 -0.02
CA ASN A 74 1.93 9.93 -1.33
C ASN A 74 0.47 9.44 -1.41
N ILE A 75 0.18 8.20 -0.98
CA ILE A 75 -1.20 7.68 -0.87
C ILE A 75 -2.10 8.63 -0.07
N ALA A 76 -1.57 9.19 1.03
CA ALA A 76 -2.30 10.12 1.89
C ALA A 76 -2.65 11.47 1.23
N THR A 77 -2.08 11.78 0.07
CA THR A 77 -2.48 12.98 -0.72
C THR A 77 -3.77 12.76 -1.50
N ALA A 78 -4.17 11.50 -1.72
CA ALA A 78 -5.28 11.11 -2.61
C ALA A 78 -5.14 11.61 -4.07
N GLN A 79 -3.91 11.87 -4.51
CA GLN A 79 -3.61 12.23 -5.91
C GLN A 79 -3.31 10.95 -6.69
N PHE A 80 -4.35 10.34 -7.26
CA PHE A 80 -4.26 9.12 -8.06
C PHE A 80 -4.10 9.46 -9.53
N ASP A 81 -3.00 10.16 -9.84
CA ASP A 81 -2.60 10.66 -11.16
C ASP A 81 -1.55 9.76 -11.83
N ASP A 82 -1.01 10.21 -12.95
CA ASP A 82 0.00 9.47 -13.71
C ASP A 82 1.31 9.31 -12.93
N ASP A 83 1.71 10.29 -12.12
CA ASP A 83 2.90 10.22 -11.27
C ASP A 83 2.74 9.18 -10.17
N TYR A 84 1.54 9.11 -9.57
CA TYR A 84 1.20 8.06 -8.62
C TYR A 84 1.27 6.68 -9.29
N TYR A 85 0.64 6.51 -10.46
CA TYR A 85 0.68 5.24 -11.19
C TYR A 85 2.11 4.81 -11.51
N GLU A 86 2.94 5.72 -12.02
CA GLU A 86 4.35 5.40 -12.32
C GLU A 86 5.14 5.03 -11.06
N SER A 87 4.80 5.60 -9.91
CA SER A 87 5.38 5.19 -8.62
C SER A 87 5.00 3.76 -8.25
N VAL A 88 3.71 3.41 -8.36
CA VAL A 88 3.21 2.05 -8.09
C VAL A 88 3.76 1.05 -9.10
N ARG A 89 3.86 1.44 -10.38
CA ARG A 89 4.46 0.61 -11.44
C ARG A 89 5.87 0.17 -11.09
N ARG A 90 6.72 1.12 -10.66
CA ARG A 90 8.10 0.80 -10.22
C ARG A 90 8.13 -0.17 -9.04
N ILE A 91 7.16 -0.06 -8.12
CA ILE A 91 7.05 -0.98 -6.97
C ILE A 91 6.68 -2.39 -7.45
N GLY A 92 5.65 -2.53 -8.27
CA GLY A 92 5.20 -3.82 -8.81
C GLY A 92 6.29 -4.51 -9.64
N GLU A 93 6.94 -3.77 -10.54
CA GLU A 93 8.08 -4.26 -11.33
C GLU A 93 9.23 -4.73 -10.43
N ARG A 94 9.58 -3.94 -9.40
CA ARG A 94 10.63 -4.32 -8.45
C ARG A 94 10.31 -5.63 -7.74
N HIS A 95 9.07 -5.81 -7.28
CA HIS A 95 8.63 -7.04 -6.63
C HIS A 95 8.69 -8.24 -7.59
N ALA A 96 8.32 -8.06 -8.86
CA ALA A 96 8.44 -9.10 -9.87
C ALA A 96 9.92 -9.48 -10.11
N ILE A 97 10.81 -8.51 -10.25
CA ILE A 97 12.25 -8.72 -10.49
C ILE A 97 12.92 -9.51 -9.36
N ILE A 98 12.59 -9.19 -8.10
CA ILE A 98 13.17 -9.89 -6.95
C ILE A 98 12.46 -11.22 -6.64
N GLY A 99 11.36 -11.54 -7.34
CA GLY A 99 10.58 -12.75 -7.13
C GLY A 99 9.77 -12.74 -5.81
N LEU A 100 9.35 -11.56 -5.35
CA LEU A 100 8.45 -11.46 -4.19
C LEU A 100 7.05 -11.84 -4.62
N GLU A 101 6.61 -13.02 -4.22
CA GLU A 101 5.29 -13.55 -4.57
C GLU A 101 4.14 -12.68 -3.99
N PRO A 102 3.03 -12.50 -4.74
CA PRO A 102 1.88 -11.68 -4.31
C PRO A 102 1.35 -12.03 -2.92
N ARG A 103 1.38 -13.30 -2.51
CA ARG A 103 0.93 -13.73 -1.16
C ARG A 103 1.65 -13.01 -0.03
N TRP A 104 2.96 -12.76 -0.18
CA TRP A 104 3.76 -12.05 0.83
C TRP A 104 3.44 -10.55 0.83
N TYR A 105 3.26 -9.99 -0.36
CA TYR A 105 2.88 -8.60 -0.52
C TYR A 105 1.48 -8.32 0.08
N ILE A 106 0.49 -9.15 -0.23
CA ILE A 106 -0.89 -9.04 0.31
C ILE A 106 -0.88 -9.25 1.83
N GLY A 107 -0.19 -10.30 2.33
CA GLY A 107 -0.09 -10.56 3.77
C GLY A 107 0.57 -9.42 4.54
N ALA A 108 1.56 -8.79 3.92
CA ALA A 108 2.25 -7.63 4.47
C ALA A 108 1.33 -6.42 4.65
N TYR A 109 0.44 -6.17 3.69
CA TYR A 109 -0.60 -5.12 3.84
C TYR A 109 -1.51 -5.39 5.01
N ALA A 110 -1.89 -6.64 5.28
CA ALA A 110 -2.71 -6.98 6.44
C ALA A 110 -2.05 -6.57 7.75
N VAL A 111 -0.75 -6.83 7.91
CA VAL A 111 0.02 -6.45 9.12
C VAL A 111 0.10 -4.93 9.27
N LEU A 112 0.39 -4.23 8.17
CA LEU A 112 0.52 -2.77 8.16
C LEU A 112 -0.82 -2.09 8.49
N LEU A 113 -1.89 -2.51 7.82
CA LEU A 113 -3.23 -1.94 7.99
C LEU A 113 -3.79 -2.20 9.38
N GLU A 114 -3.54 -3.36 9.98
CA GLU A 114 -3.94 -3.63 11.36
C GLU A 114 -3.40 -2.57 12.31
N GLU A 115 -2.09 -2.30 12.28
CA GLU A 115 -1.48 -1.29 13.16
C GLU A 115 -1.93 0.13 12.82
N MET A 116 -2.09 0.45 11.54
CA MET A 116 -2.62 1.76 11.11
C MET A 116 -4.04 1.97 11.66
N PHE A 117 -4.93 0.99 11.50
CA PHE A 117 -6.32 1.09 11.95
C PHE A 117 -6.41 1.18 13.47
N ARG A 118 -5.62 0.39 14.20
CA ARG A 118 -5.52 0.51 15.67
C ARG A 118 -5.07 1.92 16.09
N GLY A 119 -4.06 2.47 15.42
CA GLY A 119 -3.57 3.82 15.68
C GLY A 119 -4.58 4.92 15.34
N LEU A 120 -5.28 4.79 14.22
CA LEU A 120 -6.31 5.74 13.80
C LEU A 120 -7.56 5.67 14.70
N ALA A 121 -7.97 4.49 15.14
CA ALA A 121 -9.10 4.29 16.05
C ALA A 121 -8.76 4.68 17.51
N GLY A 122 -7.49 4.54 17.92
CA GLY A 122 -7.05 4.76 19.30
C GLY A 122 -6.79 6.22 19.68
N GLY A 123 -6.79 7.15 18.72
CA GLY A 123 -6.49 8.57 18.94
C GLY A 123 -7.54 9.36 19.72
N SER A 124 -8.62 8.73 20.18
CA SER A 124 -9.74 9.37 20.86
C SER A 124 -9.97 8.78 22.25
N GLY A 125 -8.96 8.81 23.11
CA GLY A 125 -8.99 8.21 24.44
C GLY A 125 -10.13 8.66 25.37
N VAL A 126 -10.81 9.75 25.09
CA VAL A 126 -11.97 10.26 25.88
C VAL A 126 -13.24 10.38 25.05
N LYS A 127 -13.15 10.40 23.73
CA LYS A 127 -14.31 10.55 22.83
C LYS A 127 -15.09 9.27 22.55
N ARG A 128 -14.73 8.16 23.16
CA ARG A 128 -15.42 6.87 23.01
C ARG A 128 -16.83 6.86 23.63
N LEU A 129 -17.18 7.91 24.38
CA LEU A 129 -18.48 8.08 25.04
C LEU A 129 -19.40 9.12 24.38
N VAL A 130 -18.96 9.74 23.24
CA VAL A 130 -19.79 10.73 22.54
C VAL A 130 -20.29 10.12 21.23
N PRO A 131 -21.62 10.19 20.93
CA PRO A 131 -22.16 9.81 19.62
C PRO A 131 -21.58 10.74 18.55
N GLY A 132 -20.64 10.25 17.74
CA GLY A 132 -19.91 11.03 16.72
C GLY A 132 -18.75 10.28 16.10
N GLY A 133 -18.57 9.00 16.43
CA GLY A 133 -17.50 8.12 15.92
C GLY A 133 -17.59 7.75 14.44
N SER A 134 -18.48 8.34 13.67
CA SER A 134 -18.62 8.10 12.23
C SER A 134 -17.39 8.54 11.43
N ASN A 135 -16.72 9.62 11.83
CA ASN A 135 -15.57 10.16 11.07
C ASN A 135 -14.32 9.25 11.10
N ASP A 136 -14.09 8.52 12.19
CA ASP A 136 -12.93 7.60 12.26
C ASP A 136 -13.18 6.34 11.43
N ILE A 137 -14.41 5.84 11.38
CA ILE A 137 -14.79 4.70 10.53
C ILE A 137 -14.68 5.07 9.06
N GLU A 138 -15.19 6.24 8.65
CA GLU A 138 -15.08 6.71 7.26
C GLU A 138 -13.62 6.93 6.84
N LEU A 139 -12.78 7.43 7.73
CA LEU A 139 -11.34 7.53 7.48
C LEU A 139 -10.70 6.15 7.33
N ILE A 140 -10.99 5.20 8.22
CA ILE A 140 -10.47 3.83 8.14
C ILE A 140 -10.90 3.17 6.82
N ILE A 141 -12.15 3.33 6.41
CA ILE A 141 -12.67 2.84 5.13
C ILE A 141 -11.90 3.49 3.96
N SER A 142 -11.65 4.79 4.03
CA SER A 142 -10.90 5.51 2.98
C SER A 142 -9.45 5.05 2.89
N VAL A 143 -8.77 4.84 4.02
CA VAL A 143 -7.42 4.26 4.07
C VAL A 143 -7.41 2.83 3.53
N LEU A 144 -8.40 2.01 3.89
CA LEU A 144 -8.53 0.65 3.36
C LEU A 144 -8.69 0.64 1.85
N LYS A 145 -9.60 1.48 1.30
CA LYS A 145 -9.82 1.55 -0.15
C LYS A 145 -8.59 2.03 -0.91
N ALA A 146 -7.89 3.04 -0.38
CA ALA A 146 -6.64 3.53 -0.97
C ALA A 146 -5.55 2.43 -0.97
N ALA A 147 -5.42 1.69 0.13
CA ALA A 147 -4.48 0.58 0.26
C ALA A 147 -4.81 -0.57 -0.70
N LEU A 148 -6.10 -0.93 -0.82
CA LEU A 148 -6.53 -1.99 -1.75
C LEU A 148 -6.32 -1.58 -3.21
N MET A 149 -6.54 -0.32 -3.55
CA MET A 149 -6.26 0.22 -4.88
C MET A 149 -4.77 0.14 -5.21
N ASP A 150 -3.92 0.57 -4.27
CA ASP A 150 -2.46 0.52 -4.42
C ASP A 150 -1.96 -0.93 -4.57
N MET A 151 -2.46 -1.82 -3.75
CA MET A 151 -2.14 -3.25 -3.79
C MET A 151 -2.59 -3.89 -5.12
N GLU A 152 -3.81 -3.60 -5.57
CA GLU A 152 -4.35 -4.13 -6.82
C GLU A 152 -3.48 -3.72 -8.01
N LEU A 153 -3.13 -2.43 -8.11
CA LEU A 153 -2.26 -1.91 -9.15
C LEU A 153 -0.89 -2.60 -9.15
N SER A 154 -0.26 -2.70 -7.98
CA SER A 154 1.06 -3.33 -7.86
C SER A 154 1.05 -4.82 -8.22
N VAL A 155 0.00 -5.55 -7.82
CA VAL A 155 -0.19 -6.97 -8.14
C VAL A 155 -0.49 -7.17 -9.63
N SER A 156 -1.30 -6.31 -10.24
CA SER A 156 -1.58 -6.35 -11.69
C SER A 156 -0.29 -6.18 -12.49
N ILE A 157 0.53 -5.19 -12.14
CA ILE A 157 1.83 -4.96 -12.78
C ILE A 157 2.78 -6.14 -12.59
N TYR A 158 2.80 -6.75 -11.40
CA TYR A 158 3.56 -7.97 -11.16
C TYR A 158 3.18 -9.09 -12.14
N PHE A 159 1.89 -9.34 -12.33
CA PHE A 159 1.42 -10.38 -13.25
C PHE A 159 1.72 -10.05 -14.71
N GLU A 160 1.52 -8.81 -15.14
CA GLU A 160 1.86 -8.36 -16.49
C GLU A 160 3.35 -8.59 -16.79
N ARG A 161 4.23 -8.21 -15.84
CA ARG A 161 5.67 -8.41 -15.98
C ARG A 161 6.07 -9.88 -16.05
N THR A 162 5.45 -10.70 -15.20
CA THR A 162 5.74 -12.14 -15.16
C THR A 162 5.29 -12.83 -16.46
N LYS A 163 4.12 -12.48 -16.96
CA LYS A 163 3.59 -12.99 -18.23
C LYS A 163 4.50 -12.63 -19.41
N ALA A 164 4.87 -11.36 -19.55
CA ALA A 164 5.78 -10.92 -20.60
C ALA A 164 7.13 -11.66 -20.58
N SER A 165 7.67 -11.95 -19.38
CA SER A 165 8.90 -12.73 -19.25
C SER A 165 8.73 -14.18 -19.70
N GLN A 166 7.56 -14.79 -19.45
CA GLN A 166 7.28 -16.18 -19.90
C GLN A 166 7.13 -16.25 -21.43
N GLU A 167 6.45 -15.29 -22.06
CA GLU A 167 6.27 -15.22 -23.51
C GLU A 167 7.62 -15.16 -24.24
N VAL A 168 8.55 -14.32 -23.76
CA VAL A 168 9.91 -14.22 -24.33
C VAL A 168 10.69 -15.55 -24.23
N VAL A 169 10.52 -16.30 -23.13
CA VAL A 169 11.18 -17.61 -22.99
C VAL A 169 10.60 -18.64 -23.94
N VAL A 170 9.28 -18.65 -24.15
CA VAL A 170 8.63 -19.57 -25.10
C VAL A 170 9.10 -19.29 -26.53
N GLU A 171 9.08 -18.02 -26.96
CA GLU A 171 9.55 -17.62 -28.29
C GLU A 171 11.02 -17.95 -28.54
N ALA A 172 11.86 -17.95 -27.52
CA ALA A 172 13.28 -18.31 -27.65
C ALA A 172 13.54 -19.84 -27.75
N LEU A 173 12.52 -20.67 -27.46
CA LEU A 173 12.62 -22.13 -27.51
C LEU A 173 12.00 -22.73 -28.78
N GLU A 174 11.27 -21.92 -29.57
CA GLU A 174 10.74 -22.28 -30.90
C GLU A 174 11.72 -21.94 -32.03
#